data_219db8500a6ac3db7b6667004ab95efa
#
_entry.id   219db8500a6ac3db7b6667004ab95efa
#
_cell.length_a   1.000
_cell.length_b   1.000
_cell.length_c   1.000
_cell.angle_alpha   90.00
_cell.angle_beta   90.00
_cell.angle_gamma   90.00
#
_symmetry.space_group_name_H-M   'P 1'
#
loop_
_entity.id
_entity.type
_entity.pdbx_description
1 polymer ?
#
loop_
_entity_poly.entity_id
_entity_poly.type
_entity_poly.pdbx_seq_one_letter_code
_entity_poly.pdbx_strand_id
1 'polypeptide(L)'
;MKEAKVNWVTARRAILRSPIQRIGYGGYLKLALQFPDFVQYIKEVCQEFRTLYDNIQGVTPYCVKRVAVLNCWGRMRSWGNHMVHHAIYYKQNYSYFGIIEALSGAPFDVSFISFDDILADKDLLKKFDVVINVGDSDTAQSGGEY
;
A
#
# COMPACT_ATOMS: atom_id res chain seq x y z
N MET A 1 9.66 12.25 16.17
CA MET A 1 10.86 11.78 15.42
C MET A 1 10.84 10.29 15.11
N LYS A 2 10.66 9.38 16.09
CA LYS A 2 10.65 7.93 15.85
C LYS A 2 9.63 7.52 14.77
N GLU A 3 8.40 7.95 14.92
CA GLU A 3 7.29 7.67 13.99
C GLU A 3 7.57 8.21 12.58
N ALA A 4 8.07 9.45 12.47
CA ALA A 4 8.43 10.03 11.17
C ALA A 4 9.48 9.21 10.43
N LYS A 5 10.45 8.64 11.15
CA LYS A 5 11.47 7.77 10.56
C LYS A 5 10.89 6.44 10.07
N VAL A 6 9.98 5.85 10.82
CA VAL A 6 9.28 4.62 10.42
C VAL A 6 8.43 4.88 9.16
N ASN A 7 7.68 5.95 9.15
CA ASN A 7 6.84 6.33 8.01
C ASN A 7 7.69 6.59 6.75
N TRP A 8 8.86 7.19 6.90
CA TRP A 8 9.77 7.38 5.76
C TRP A 8 10.30 6.05 5.22
N VAL A 9 10.62 5.09 6.07
CA VAL A 9 11.07 3.76 5.61
C VAL A 9 9.99 3.11 4.75
N THR A 10 8.72 3.19 5.15
CA THR A 10 7.60 2.66 4.38
C THR A 10 7.44 3.40 3.04
N ALA A 11 7.48 4.73 3.05
CA ALA A 11 7.41 5.52 1.84
C ALA A 11 8.56 5.23 0.87
N ARG A 12 9.78 5.09 1.38
CA ARG A 12 10.97 4.74 0.58
C ARG A 12 10.83 3.39 -0.12
N ARG A 13 10.27 2.38 0.54
CA ARG A 13 9.98 1.08 -0.06
C ARG A 13 9.02 1.20 -1.24
N ALA A 14 7.97 2.00 -1.08
CA ALA A 14 7.01 2.26 -2.14
C ALA A 14 7.64 2.95 -3.35
N ILE A 15 8.51 3.93 -3.13
CA ILE A 15 9.24 4.64 -4.19
C ILE A 15 10.13 3.71 -4.99
N LEU A 16 10.87 2.84 -4.32
CA LEU A 16 11.74 1.86 -4.97
C LEU A 16 10.96 0.84 -5.82
N ARG A 17 9.69 0.65 -5.52
CA ARG A 17 8.81 -0.24 -6.25
C ARG A 17 8.17 0.41 -7.48
N SER A 18 7.77 1.66 -7.34
CA SER A 18 7.10 2.42 -8.39
C SER A 18 7.45 3.90 -8.26
N PRO A 19 7.84 4.59 -9.35
CA PRO A 19 8.19 6.00 -9.29
C PRO A 19 7.00 6.85 -8.80
N ILE A 20 7.08 7.31 -7.58
CA ILE A 20 6.09 8.20 -6.96
C ILE A 20 6.60 9.62 -7.11
N GLN A 21 5.81 10.49 -7.72
CA GLN A 21 6.20 11.88 -7.97
C GLN A 21 6.01 12.80 -6.76
N ARG A 22 5.20 12.40 -5.79
CA ARG A 22 4.87 13.21 -4.62
C ARG A 22 4.77 12.35 -3.37
N ILE A 23 5.35 12.86 -2.30
CA ILE A 23 5.08 12.42 -0.93
C ILE A 23 4.61 13.63 -0.13
N GLY A 24 3.71 13.41 0.80
CA GLY A 24 3.15 14.45 1.64
C GLY A 24 3.32 14.15 3.13
N TYR A 25 3.52 15.21 3.89
CA TYR A 25 3.38 15.16 5.33
C TYR A 25 1.93 15.47 5.72
N GLY A 26 1.26 14.54 6.40
CA GLY A 26 -0.07 14.75 6.95
C GLY A 26 0.00 15.40 8.32
N GLY A 27 -0.79 16.44 8.56
CA GLY A 27 -0.86 17.13 9.85
C GLY A 27 -0.85 18.64 9.73
N TYR A 28 -0.73 19.30 10.89
CA TYR A 28 -0.76 20.76 10.96
C TYR A 28 0.65 21.33 10.78
N LEU A 29 0.90 21.98 9.65
CA LEU A 29 2.20 22.55 9.33
C LEU A 29 2.71 23.53 10.41
N LYS A 30 1.85 24.39 10.94
CA LYS A 30 2.20 25.33 12.02
C LYS A 30 2.75 24.63 13.26
N LEU A 31 2.20 23.46 13.59
CA LEU A 31 2.69 22.66 14.70
C LEU A 31 4.05 22.05 14.38
N ALA A 32 4.20 21.50 13.18
CA ALA A 32 5.46 20.89 12.72
C ALA A 32 6.63 21.90 12.74
N LEU A 33 6.39 23.15 12.34
CA LEU A 33 7.40 24.21 12.32
C LEU A 33 7.96 24.57 13.70
N GLN A 34 7.30 24.19 14.78
CA GLN A 34 7.78 24.40 16.16
C GLN A 34 8.89 23.41 16.56
N PHE A 35 9.16 22.40 15.74
CA PHE A 35 10.14 21.35 16.00
C PHE A 35 11.29 21.41 14.98
N PRO A 36 12.37 22.14 15.25
CA PRO A 36 13.48 22.32 14.31
C PRO A 36 14.10 21.00 13.82
N ASP A 37 14.26 20.02 14.71
CA ASP A 37 14.79 18.69 14.37
C ASP A 37 13.89 17.96 13.37
N PHE A 38 12.58 18.10 13.52
CA PHE A 38 11.63 17.51 12.59
C PHE A 38 11.72 18.20 11.22
N VAL A 39 11.80 19.53 11.20
CA VAL A 39 11.96 20.29 9.94
C VAL A 39 13.25 19.91 9.23
N GLN A 40 14.35 19.77 9.97
CA GLN A 40 15.62 19.34 9.41
C GLN A 40 15.51 17.92 8.83
N TYR A 41 14.90 17.01 9.55
CA TYR A 41 14.68 15.64 9.07
C TYR A 41 13.84 15.60 7.78
N ILE A 42 12.79 16.43 7.67
CA ILE A 42 12.00 16.53 6.43
C ILE A 42 12.83 17.03 5.25
N LYS A 43 13.77 17.97 5.47
CA LYS A 43 14.69 18.38 4.41
C LYS A 43 15.57 17.22 3.92
N GLU A 44 16.10 16.43 4.83
CA GLU A 44 16.89 15.23 4.51
C GLU A 44 16.07 14.21 3.71
N VAL A 45 14.83 13.96 4.15
CA VAL A 45 13.87 13.10 3.43
C VAL A 45 13.62 13.63 2.02
N CYS A 46 13.42 14.93 1.84
CA CYS A 46 13.21 15.50 0.52
C CYS A 46 14.43 15.33 -0.40
N GLN A 47 15.63 15.44 0.14
CA GLN A 47 16.87 15.22 -0.61
C GLN A 47 17.01 13.74 -1.02
N GLU A 48 16.83 12.82 -0.07
CA GLU A 48 16.86 11.39 -0.34
C GLU A 48 15.81 10.99 -1.38
N PHE A 49 14.59 11.52 -1.24
CA PHE A 49 13.51 11.26 -2.18
C PHE A 49 13.85 11.66 -3.60
N ARG A 50 14.42 12.85 -3.80
CA ARG A 50 14.86 13.31 -5.14
C ARG A 50 15.92 12.40 -5.71
N THR A 51 16.94 12.06 -4.91
CA THR A 51 18.00 11.15 -5.35
C THR A 51 17.46 9.79 -5.76
N LEU A 52 16.56 9.21 -4.97
CA LEU A 52 15.93 7.95 -5.31
C LEU A 52 15.10 8.07 -6.60
N TYR A 53 14.29 9.10 -6.70
CA TYR A 53 13.45 9.33 -7.87
C TYR A 53 14.28 9.45 -9.15
N ASP A 54 15.34 10.26 -9.12
CA ASP A 54 16.21 10.47 -10.28
C ASP A 54 16.92 9.18 -10.72
N ASN A 55 17.29 8.32 -9.77
CA ASN A 55 17.99 7.08 -10.05
C ASN A 55 17.08 5.92 -10.52
N ILE A 56 15.80 5.94 -10.17
CA ILE A 56 14.87 4.86 -10.54
C ILE A 56 14.06 5.16 -11.81
N GLN A 57 14.11 6.37 -12.32
CA GLN A 57 13.44 6.71 -13.58
C GLN A 57 13.96 5.87 -14.73
N GLY A 58 13.04 5.31 -15.49
CA GLY A 58 13.39 4.48 -16.66
C GLY A 58 13.94 3.09 -16.34
N VAL A 59 13.97 2.72 -15.06
CA VAL A 59 14.40 1.38 -14.64
C VAL A 59 13.18 0.51 -14.36
N THR A 60 13.18 -0.70 -14.90
CA THR A 60 12.16 -1.70 -14.57
C THR A 60 12.65 -2.54 -13.39
N PRO A 61 11.94 -2.57 -12.25
CA PRO A 61 12.35 -3.36 -11.10
C PRO A 61 12.28 -4.86 -11.44
N TYR A 62 13.30 -5.60 -11.05
CA TYR A 62 13.28 -7.05 -11.14
C TYR A 62 12.45 -7.63 -10.00
N CYS A 63 11.53 -8.52 -10.34
CA CYS A 63 10.63 -9.16 -9.38
C CYS A 63 10.80 -10.67 -9.43
N VAL A 64 10.93 -11.28 -8.25
CA VAL A 64 11.15 -12.73 -8.13
C VAL A 64 9.88 -13.50 -8.45
N LYS A 65 8.73 -12.99 -8.01
CA LYS A 65 7.41 -13.61 -8.18
C LYS A 65 6.33 -12.55 -8.39
N ARG A 66 5.29 -12.93 -9.13
CA ARG A 66 4.08 -12.14 -9.30
C ARG A 66 3.04 -12.62 -8.31
N VAL A 67 2.57 -11.72 -7.46
CA VAL A 67 1.62 -11.98 -6.39
C VAL A 67 0.34 -11.20 -6.65
N ALA A 68 -0.80 -11.87 -6.67
CA ALA A 68 -2.11 -11.23 -6.66
C ALA A 68 -2.66 -11.19 -5.23
N VAL A 69 -3.13 -10.05 -4.81
CA VAL A 69 -3.91 -9.88 -3.58
C VAL A 69 -5.37 -9.68 -4.00
N LEU A 70 -6.25 -10.57 -3.56
CA LEU A 70 -7.67 -10.46 -3.82
C LEU A 70 -8.26 -9.32 -3.00
N ASN A 71 -8.95 -8.43 -3.68
CA ASN A 71 -9.47 -7.21 -3.11
C ASN A 71 -10.99 -7.16 -3.23
N CYS A 72 -11.67 -7.14 -2.10
CA CYS A 72 -13.11 -7.05 -2.00
C CYS A 72 -13.57 -5.58 -2.12
N TRP A 73 -13.36 -4.96 -3.26
CA TRP A 73 -13.62 -3.54 -3.44
C TRP A 73 -15.06 -3.12 -3.13
N GLY A 74 -16.05 -3.93 -3.46
CA GLY A 74 -17.46 -3.58 -3.27
C GLY A 74 -17.76 -3.19 -1.82
N ARG A 75 -17.65 -4.13 -0.89
CA ARG A 75 -17.92 -3.88 0.52
C ARG A 75 -16.92 -2.97 1.20
N MET A 76 -15.63 -3.15 0.95
CA MET A 76 -14.61 -2.28 1.55
C MET A 76 -14.79 -0.84 1.11
N ARG A 77 -15.16 -0.59 -0.13
CA ARG A 77 -15.48 0.75 -0.63
C ARG A 77 -16.71 1.32 0.04
N SER A 78 -17.78 0.53 0.18
CA SER A 78 -18.99 0.93 0.91
C SER A 78 -18.67 1.30 2.35
N TRP A 79 -17.91 0.47 3.04
CA TRP A 79 -17.50 0.77 4.41
C TRP A 79 -16.65 2.02 4.51
N GLY A 80 -15.68 2.20 3.62
CA GLY A 80 -14.88 3.43 3.57
C GLY A 80 -15.72 4.68 3.34
N ASN A 81 -16.73 4.59 2.48
CA ASN A 81 -17.61 5.73 2.20
C ASN A 81 -18.61 6.03 3.32
N HIS A 82 -19.11 5.02 4.03
CA HIS A 82 -20.18 5.16 5.02
C HIS A 82 -19.66 5.22 6.46
N MET A 83 -18.54 4.58 6.75
CA MET A 83 -17.99 4.45 8.09
C MET A 83 -16.72 5.28 8.29
N VAL A 84 -16.25 5.94 7.27
CA VAL A 84 -15.10 6.87 7.21
C VAL A 84 -13.93 6.50 8.13
N HIS A 85 -14.00 6.89 9.40
CA HIS A 85 -12.88 6.71 10.34
C HIS A 85 -12.93 5.41 11.14
N HIS A 86 -14.03 4.69 11.09
CA HIS A 86 -14.26 3.53 11.95
C HIS A 86 -14.22 2.19 11.20
N ALA A 87 -14.10 2.21 9.89
CA ALA A 87 -13.96 1.01 9.08
C ALA A 87 -12.71 0.17 9.42
N ILE A 88 -11.73 0.76 10.06
CA ILE A 88 -10.52 0.09 10.55
C ILE A 88 -10.78 -0.99 11.60
N TYR A 89 -11.95 -1.01 12.23
CA TYR A 89 -12.31 -2.03 13.21
C TYR A 89 -12.84 -3.33 12.62
N TYR A 90 -13.03 -3.40 11.31
CA TYR A 90 -13.42 -4.63 10.63
C TYR A 90 -12.23 -5.55 10.38
N LYS A 91 -12.40 -6.84 10.68
CA LYS A 91 -11.35 -7.86 10.54
C LYS A 91 -10.71 -7.86 9.15
N GLN A 92 -11.51 -7.70 8.09
CA GLN A 92 -10.99 -7.65 6.71
C GLN A 92 -10.00 -6.50 6.50
N ASN A 93 -10.26 -5.33 7.06
CA ASN A 93 -9.35 -4.19 6.97
C ASN A 93 -8.02 -4.49 7.64
N TYR A 94 -8.02 -5.09 8.82
CA TYR A 94 -6.79 -5.48 9.50
C TYR A 94 -5.98 -6.49 8.69
N SER A 95 -6.63 -7.53 8.18
CA SER A 95 -5.97 -8.53 7.37
C SER A 95 -5.41 -7.93 6.07
N TYR A 96 -6.17 -7.06 5.43
CA TYR A 96 -5.76 -6.37 4.21
C TYR A 96 -4.53 -5.46 4.45
N PHE A 97 -4.56 -4.62 5.46
CA PHE A 97 -3.42 -3.78 5.83
C PHE A 97 -2.21 -4.60 6.26
N GLY A 98 -2.43 -5.68 7.00
CA GLY A 98 -1.37 -6.60 7.41
C GLY A 98 -0.66 -7.23 6.22
N ILE A 99 -1.39 -7.64 5.19
CA ILE A 99 -0.81 -8.19 3.96
C ILE A 99 -0.06 -7.12 3.17
N ILE A 100 -0.62 -5.91 3.03
CA ILE A 100 0.07 -4.80 2.37
C ILE A 100 1.40 -4.50 3.07
N GLU A 101 1.38 -4.44 4.40
CA GLU A 101 2.60 -4.18 5.19
C GLU A 101 3.61 -5.32 5.05
N ALA A 102 3.17 -6.57 5.11
CA ALA A 102 4.03 -7.75 4.97
C ALA A 102 4.68 -7.83 3.58
N LEU A 103 3.97 -7.45 2.53
CA LEU A 103 4.49 -7.45 1.16
C LEU A 103 5.30 -6.18 0.83
N SER A 104 5.21 -5.15 1.66
CA SER A 104 5.93 -3.89 1.45
C SER A 104 7.44 -4.10 1.47
N GLY A 105 8.10 -3.75 0.37
CA GLY A 105 9.55 -3.90 0.20
C GLY A 105 10.03 -5.33 -0.08
N ALA A 106 9.12 -6.30 -0.20
CA ALA A 106 9.45 -7.62 -0.71
C ALA A 106 9.73 -7.57 -2.23
N PRO A 107 10.58 -8.46 -2.76
CA PRO A 107 10.96 -8.44 -4.17
C PRO A 107 9.88 -9.09 -5.07
N PHE A 108 8.62 -8.82 -4.78
CA PHE A 108 7.47 -9.35 -5.49
C PHE A 108 6.79 -8.29 -6.35
N ASP A 109 6.24 -8.72 -7.48
CA ASP A 109 5.32 -7.91 -8.25
C ASP A 109 3.91 -8.10 -7.70
N VAL A 110 3.43 -7.13 -6.92
CA VAL A 110 2.15 -7.21 -6.23
C VAL A 110 1.10 -6.45 -7.02
N SER A 111 0.06 -7.17 -7.41
CA SER A 111 -1.13 -6.62 -8.06
C SER A 111 -2.36 -6.86 -7.19
N PHE A 112 -3.27 -5.90 -7.20
CA PHE A 112 -4.56 -6.03 -6.53
C PHE A 112 -5.61 -6.33 -7.59
N ILE A 113 -6.34 -7.42 -7.43
CA ILE A 113 -7.37 -7.85 -8.35
C ILE A 113 -8.68 -8.08 -7.61
N SER A 114 -9.79 -7.77 -8.25
CA SER A 114 -11.13 -8.01 -7.70
C SER A 114 -11.68 -9.35 -8.16
N PHE A 115 -12.76 -9.80 -7.53
CA PHE A 115 -13.52 -10.95 -8.01
C PHE A 115 -14.16 -10.66 -9.37
N ASP A 116 -14.56 -9.42 -9.64
CA ASP A 116 -15.09 -9.03 -10.94
C ASP A 116 -14.05 -9.16 -12.06
N ASP A 117 -12.80 -8.81 -11.79
CA ASP A 117 -11.71 -9.00 -12.75
C ASP A 117 -11.53 -10.50 -13.08
N ILE A 118 -11.65 -11.37 -12.08
CA ILE A 118 -11.55 -12.83 -12.27
C ILE A 118 -12.75 -13.36 -13.06
N LEU A 119 -13.95 -12.85 -12.80
CA LEU A 119 -15.16 -13.24 -13.56
C LEU A 119 -15.09 -12.77 -15.01
N ALA A 120 -14.51 -11.61 -15.26
CA ALA A 120 -14.33 -11.07 -16.60
C ALA A 120 -13.23 -11.79 -17.40
N ASP A 121 -12.15 -12.22 -16.76
CA ASP A 121 -11.03 -12.95 -17.38
C ASP A 121 -10.70 -14.20 -16.55
N LYS A 122 -11.23 -15.35 -16.94
CA LYS A 122 -11.01 -16.65 -16.26
C LYS A 122 -9.54 -17.09 -16.28
N ASP A 123 -8.73 -16.55 -17.16
CA ASP A 123 -7.31 -16.84 -17.26
C ASP A 123 -6.45 -15.87 -16.48
N LEU A 124 -7.04 -14.86 -15.86
CA LEU A 124 -6.33 -13.83 -15.10
C LEU A 124 -5.41 -14.41 -14.03
N LEU A 125 -5.89 -15.41 -13.29
CA LEU A 125 -5.12 -16.02 -12.20
C LEU A 125 -3.86 -16.76 -12.68
N LYS A 126 -3.85 -17.22 -13.93
CA LYS A 126 -2.66 -17.87 -14.53
C LYS A 126 -1.47 -16.91 -14.71
N LYS A 127 -1.72 -15.61 -14.64
CA LYS A 127 -0.68 -14.57 -14.74
C LYS A 127 0.13 -14.41 -13.46
N PHE A 128 -0.27 -15.04 -12.37
CA PHE A 128 0.33 -14.90 -11.05
C PHE A 128 0.93 -16.21 -10.55
N ASP A 129 2.02 -16.12 -9.81
CA ASP A 129 2.66 -17.24 -9.17
C ASP A 129 2.00 -17.58 -7.82
N VAL A 130 1.44 -16.57 -7.15
CA VAL A 130 0.75 -16.69 -5.86
C VAL A 130 -0.49 -15.81 -5.86
N VAL A 131 -1.57 -16.33 -5.31
CA VAL A 131 -2.81 -15.60 -5.08
C VAL A 131 -3.11 -15.62 -3.59
N ILE A 132 -3.26 -14.43 -3.00
CA ILE A 132 -3.56 -14.26 -1.58
C ILE A 132 -5.00 -13.79 -1.43
N ASN A 133 -5.83 -14.62 -0.79
CA ASN A 133 -7.14 -14.19 -0.34
C ASN A 133 -7.00 -13.55 1.06
N VAL A 134 -7.52 -12.35 1.20
CA VAL A 134 -7.39 -11.58 2.43
C VAL A 134 -8.49 -11.94 3.42
N GLY A 135 -8.10 -12.31 4.63
CA GLY A 135 -9.01 -12.66 5.72
C GLY A 135 -9.14 -14.16 5.95
N ASP A 136 -9.97 -14.52 6.90
CA ASP A 136 -10.36 -15.91 7.17
C ASP A 136 -11.52 -16.34 6.27
N SER A 137 -11.98 -17.59 6.42
CA SER A 137 -13.06 -18.15 5.61
C SER A 137 -14.35 -17.33 5.72
N ASP A 138 -14.67 -16.83 6.90
CA ASP A 138 -15.89 -16.06 7.12
C ASP A 138 -15.82 -14.69 6.45
N THR A 139 -14.66 -14.04 6.54
CA THR A 139 -14.43 -12.76 5.87
C THR A 139 -14.33 -12.90 4.35
N ALA A 140 -13.83 -14.03 3.86
CA ALA A 140 -13.79 -14.32 2.44
C ALA A 140 -15.21 -14.44 1.86
N GLN A 141 -16.11 -15.15 2.56
CA GLN A 141 -17.52 -15.27 2.14
C GLN A 141 -18.21 -13.91 2.12
N SER A 142 -18.12 -13.16 3.21
CA SER A 142 -18.77 -11.85 3.28
C SER A 142 -18.09 -10.80 2.41
N GLY A 143 -16.83 -10.94 2.11
CA GLY A 143 -16.08 -10.08 1.20
C GLY A 143 -16.36 -10.35 -0.28
N GLY A 144 -16.77 -11.58 -0.61
CA GLY A 144 -17.14 -11.97 -1.97
C GLY A 144 -18.59 -11.68 -2.34
N GLU A 145 -19.43 -11.28 -1.40
CA GLU A 145 -20.80 -10.86 -1.66
C GLU A 145 -20.83 -9.37 -2.05
N TYR A 146 -21.23 -9.12 -3.25
CA TYR A 146 -21.47 -7.78 -3.81
C TYR A 146 -22.94 -7.41 -3.70
#